data_976f1b29fa2895a8b5956c6c573a2082
#
_entry.id   976f1b29fa2895a8b5956c6c573a2082
#
_cell.length_a   1.000
_cell.length_b   1.000
_cell.length_c   1.000
_cell.angle_alpha   90.00
_cell.angle_beta   90.00
_cell.angle_gamma   90.00
#
_symmetry.space_group_name_H-M   'P 1'
#
loop_
_entity.id
_entity.type
_entity.pdbx_description
1 polymer ?
#
loop_
_entity_poly.entity_id
_entity_poly.type
_entity_poly.pdbx_seq_one_letter_code
_entity_poly.pdbx_strand_id
1 'polypeptide(L)'
;MMREGIVFASYGTLVDEARRTDIAPVAEALADAFAGLPFAEAYTSAWVREHLAKRGIASTSLGETLASLADEGVTRAIAQPGLIVCGDAWDKLAAEAQALAERFPDGLLLGRPLLADEQDQEEMAEALAEAFPGRTSHSFARVGHGTKGVADAAYAGVVEALHAAGRTDFALGLMEGTPDADEVAKKLVRNGTHSATIVPLMLTAGSHVRRQLAGEGAASWTSRLNAAGIATDCTLAGLGSLPGVSAIFVRHAREAEAIR
;
A
#
# COMPACT_ATOMS: atom_id res chain seq x y z
N MET A 1 25.68 2.92 24.42
CA MET A 1 24.49 3.79 24.48
C MET A 1 23.60 3.36 23.32
N MET A 2 22.32 3.04 23.57
CA MET A 2 21.36 2.63 22.54
C MET A 2 21.21 3.78 21.54
N ARG A 3 21.38 3.48 20.24
CA ARG A 3 21.17 4.39 19.12
C ARG A 3 20.13 3.76 18.21
N GLU A 4 18.95 4.36 18.17
CA GLU A 4 17.82 3.85 17.41
C GLU A 4 17.76 4.50 16.01
N GLY A 5 17.24 3.78 15.02
CA GLY A 5 16.98 4.26 13.68
C GLY A 5 15.71 3.65 13.11
N ILE A 6 15.16 4.23 12.04
CA ILE A 6 13.96 3.73 11.37
C ILE A 6 14.16 3.64 9.86
N VAL A 7 13.64 2.57 9.26
CA VAL A 7 13.60 2.34 7.81
C VAL A 7 12.16 2.20 7.36
N PHE A 8 11.75 2.98 6.36
CA PHE A 8 10.50 2.76 5.64
C PHE A 8 10.77 1.97 4.36
N ALA A 9 10.24 0.75 4.28
CA ALA A 9 10.48 -0.18 3.17
C ALA A 9 9.22 -0.35 2.30
N SER A 10 9.11 0.39 1.20
CA SER A 10 8.03 0.28 0.24
C SER A 10 8.42 -0.58 -0.97
N TYR A 11 7.45 -0.95 -1.81
CA TYR A 11 7.76 -1.62 -3.08
C TYR A 11 8.60 -0.75 -4.02
N GLY A 12 8.42 0.58 -3.92
CA GLY A 12 9.01 1.56 -4.81
C GLY A 12 8.20 1.77 -6.09
N THR A 13 8.55 2.79 -6.86
CA THR A 13 7.90 3.10 -8.14
C THR A 13 8.83 3.82 -9.10
N LEU A 14 8.64 3.60 -10.40
CA LEU A 14 9.33 4.35 -11.48
C LEU A 14 8.59 5.64 -11.86
N VAL A 15 7.38 5.85 -11.34
CA VAL A 15 6.55 7.04 -11.61
C VAL A 15 6.92 8.12 -10.60
N ASP A 16 7.60 9.16 -11.07
CA ASP A 16 8.10 10.23 -10.19
C ASP A 16 6.99 10.97 -9.46
N GLU A 17 5.83 11.14 -10.11
CA GLU A 17 4.64 11.69 -9.46
C GLU A 17 4.19 10.80 -8.30
N ALA A 18 3.98 9.49 -8.53
CA ALA A 18 3.55 8.57 -7.48
C ALA A 18 4.56 8.45 -6.33
N ARG A 19 5.87 8.62 -6.61
CA ARG A 19 6.86 8.70 -5.54
C ARG A 19 6.64 9.91 -4.65
N ARG A 20 6.32 11.08 -5.24
CA ARG A 20 6.09 12.33 -4.49
C ARG A 20 4.72 12.36 -3.80
N THR A 21 3.68 11.80 -4.43
CA THR A 21 2.31 11.90 -3.92
C THR A 21 1.90 10.74 -3.04
N ASP A 22 2.49 9.55 -3.23
CA ASP A 22 2.03 8.33 -2.58
C ASP A 22 3.06 7.75 -1.58
N ILE A 23 4.38 7.88 -1.86
CA ILE A 23 5.42 7.36 -0.96
C ILE A 23 5.89 8.44 0.01
N ALA A 24 6.24 9.62 -0.52
CA ALA A 24 6.84 10.68 0.29
C ALA A 24 5.96 11.11 1.48
N PRO A 25 4.62 11.27 1.38
CA PRO A 25 3.82 11.65 2.55
C PRO A 25 3.89 10.66 3.70
N VAL A 26 3.97 9.35 3.41
CA VAL A 26 4.13 8.32 4.44
C VAL A 26 5.54 8.36 5.04
N ALA A 27 6.56 8.50 4.19
CA ALA A 27 7.96 8.61 4.63
C ALA A 27 8.17 9.85 5.52
N GLU A 28 7.65 11.00 5.12
CA GLU A 28 7.69 12.25 5.88
C GLU A 28 6.97 12.12 7.22
N ALA A 29 5.77 11.54 7.26
CA ALA A 29 5.03 11.33 8.49
C ALA A 29 5.77 10.41 9.48
N LEU A 30 6.45 9.37 8.97
CA LEU A 30 7.31 8.51 9.79
C LEU A 30 8.55 9.27 10.29
N ALA A 31 9.24 10.02 9.42
CA ALA A 31 10.39 10.81 9.82
C ALA A 31 10.04 11.84 10.89
N ASP A 32 8.88 12.50 10.78
CA ASP A 32 8.38 13.47 11.75
C ASP A 32 8.00 12.80 13.09
N ALA A 33 7.33 11.63 13.01
CA ALA A 33 6.89 10.90 14.20
C ALA A 33 8.06 10.32 15.02
N PHE A 34 9.21 10.11 14.38
CA PHE A 34 10.47 9.62 14.97
C PHE A 34 11.59 10.66 14.83
N ALA A 35 11.24 11.95 14.94
CA ALA A 35 12.18 13.05 14.79
C ALA A 35 13.42 12.90 15.68
N GLY A 36 14.59 13.12 15.08
CA GLY A 36 15.90 12.97 15.77
C GLY A 36 16.53 11.59 15.66
N LEU A 37 15.81 10.59 15.12
CA LEU A 37 16.38 9.30 14.76
C LEU A 37 16.92 9.32 13.31
N PRO A 38 17.99 8.59 12.98
CA PRO A 38 18.32 8.27 11.60
C PRO A 38 17.13 7.64 10.89
N PHE A 39 16.70 8.25 9.77
CA PHE A 39 15.61 7.79 8.93
C PHE A 39 16.17 7.41 7.55
N ALA A 40 15.72 6.28 7.00
CA ALA A 40 16.08 5.86 5.66
C ALA A 40 14.88 5.24 4.92
N GLU A 41 14.86 5.38 3.60
CA GLU A 41 13.92 4.69 2.72
C GLU A 41 14.60 3.50 2.04
N ALA A 42 13.83 2.42 1.86
CA ALA A 42 14.24 1.24 1.11
C ALA A 42 13.15 0.84 0.11
N TYR A 43 13.57 0.26 -1.02
CA TYR A 43 12.64 -0.30 -2.00
C TYR A 43 12.82 -1.81 -2.12
N THR A 44 11.74 -2.57 -1.89
CA THR A 44 11.80 -4.03 -1.87
C THR A 44 11.92 -4.63 -3.28
N SER A 45 11.42 -3.94 -4.32
CA SER A 45 11.49 -4.41 -5.71
C SER A 45 12.86 -4.22 -6.33
N ALA A 46 13.60 -5.32 -6.55
CA ALA A 46 14.88 -5.28 -7.27
C ALA A 46 14.73 -4.69 -8.68
N TRP A 47 13.63 -5.04 -9.37
CA TRP A 47 13.35 -4.50 -10.70
C TRP A 47 13.20 -2.97 -10.69
N VAL A 48 12.50 -2.41 -9.70
CA VAL A 48 12.37 -0.95 -9.55
C VAL A 48 13.74 -0.33 -9.30
N ARG A 49 14.53 -0.89 -8.36
CA ARG A 49 15.87 -0.37 -8.03
C ARG A 49 16.80 -0.36 -9.24
N GLU A 50 16.84 -1.44 -10.02
CA GLU A 50 17.66 -1.52 -11.24
C GLU A 50 17.28 -0.45 -12.28
N HIS A 51 15.97 -0.22 -12.47
CA HIS A 51 15.49 0.78 -13.43
C HIS A 51 15.69 2.22 -12.94
N LEU A 52 15.60 2.47 -11.64
CA LEU A 52 15.96 3.75 -11.04
C LEU A 52 17.47 4.03 -11.19
N ALA A 53 18.32 3.02 -10.96
CA ALA A 53 19.77 3.15 -11.13
C ALA A 53 20.15 3.51 -12.58
N LYS A 54 19.46 2.96 -13.59
CA LYS A 54 19.62 3.34 -15.01
C LYS A 54 19.25 4.81 -15.29
N ARG A 55 18.44 5.40 -14.43
CA ARG A 55 18.05 6.83 -14.47
C ARG A 55 18.95 7.71 -13.58
N GLY A 56 19.99 7.14 -12.96
CA GLY A 56 20.88 7.85 -12.03
C GLY A 56 20.26 8.10 -10.65
N ILE A 57 19.18 7.41 -10.29
CA ILE A 57 18.50 7.52 -9.00
C ILE A 57 18.93 6.36 -8.11
N ALA A 58 19.67 6.67 -7.04
CA ALA A 58 20.09 5.68 -6.06
C ALA A 58 18.89 5.20 -5.23
N SER A 59 18.84 3.91 -4.97
CA SER A 59 17.89 3.28 -4.05
C SER A 59 18.45 1.94 -3.57
N THR A 60 18.16 1.58 -2.33
CA THR A 60 18.68 0.39 -1.64
C THR A 60 17.55 -0.58 -1.30
N SER A 61 17.88 -1.87 -1.12
CA SER A 61 16.98 -2.85 -0.50
C SER A 61 16.86 -2.61 1.00
N LEU A 62 15.90 -3.28 1.66
CA LEU A 62 15.81 -3.25 3.11
C LEU A 62 17.10 -3.75 3.76
N GLY A 63 17.65 -4.88 3.27
CA GLY A 63 18.87 -5.46 3.81
C GLY A 63 20.08 -4.55 3.66
N GLU A 64 20.28 -3.93 2.48
CA GLU A 64 21.35 -2.95 2.26
C GLU A 64 21.20 -1.74 3.20
N THR A 65 19.98 -1.23 3.37
CA THR A 65 19.68 -0.08 4.24
C THR A 65 19.94 -0.41 5.72
N LEU A 66 19.45 -1.56 6.19
CA LEU A 66 19.69 -2.02 7.57
C LEU A 66 21.19 -2.25 7.82
N ALA A 67 21.90 -2.85 6.87
CA ALA A 67 23.34 -3.05 6.97
C ALA A 67 24.09 -1.72 7.11
N SER A 68 23.73 -0.71 6.32
CA SER A 68 24.32 0.63 6.41
C SER A 68 24.08 1.28 7.78
N LEU A 69 22.84 1.21 8.30
CA LEU A 69 22.53 1.74 9.62
C LEU A 69 23.35 1.07 10.74
N ALA A 70 23.51 -0.27 10.66
CA ALA A 70 24.34 -0.99 11.63
C ALA A 70 25.82 -0.59 11.53
N ASP A 71 26.35 -0.38 10.31
CA ASP A 71 27.73 0.11 10.10
C ASP A 71 27.92 1.55 10.63
N GLU A 72 26.88 2.36 10.63
CA GLU A 72 26.83 3.70 11.21
C GLU A 72 26.68 3.69 12.74
N GLY A 73 26.59 2.52 13.35
CA GLY A 73 26.50 2.34 14.81
C GLY A 73 25.08 2.43 15.37
N VAL A 74 24.04 2.24 14.55
CA VAL A 74 22.67 2.04 15.04
C VAL A 74 22.61 0.66 15.69
N THR A 75 22.16 0.60 16.96
CA THR A 75 22.11 -0.63 17.76
C THR A 75 20.68 -1.19 17.89
N ARG A 76 19.67 -0.36 17.60
CA ARG A 76 18.27 -0.75 17.51
C ARG A 76 17.64 -0.15 16.25
N ALA A 77 16.91 -0.93 15.47
CA ALA A 77 16.24 -0.41 14.29
C ALA A 77 14.76 -0.81 14.24
N ILE A 78 13.93 0.08 13.67
CA ILE A 78 12.54 -0.20 13.32
C ILE A 78 12.48 -0.31 11.80
N ALA A 79 12.03 -1.44 11.28
CA ALA A 79 11.71 -1.61 9.86
C ALA A 79 10.18 -1.53 9.68
N GLN A 80 9.69 -0.44 9.10
CA GLN A 80 8.27 -0.26 8.78
C GLN A 80 8.02 -0.61 7.32
N PRO A 81 7.28 -1.71 7.02
CA PRO A 81 6.92 -2.06 5.66
C PRO A 81 5.83 -1.15 5.11
N GLY A 82 6.01 -0.67 3.89
CA GLY A 82 4.99 0.02 3.10
C GLY A 82 4.17 -0.97 2.25
N LEU A 83 3.72 -2.05 2.86
CA LEU A 83 2.91 -3.10 2.24
C LEU A 83 1.45 -2.99 2.69
N ILE A 84 0.52 -3.52 1.90
CA ILE A 84 -0.92 -3.44 2.21
C ILE A 84 -1.36 -4.61 3.08
N VAL A 85 -0.95 -5.84 2.76
CA VAL A 85 -1.40 -7.06 3.43
C VAL A 85 -0.23 -8.00 3.74
N CYS A 86 -0.45 -8.95 4.66
CA CYS A 86 0.50 -10.01 5.01
C CYS A 86 0.44 -11.13 3.95
N GLY A 87 1.17 -10.97 2.86
CA GLY A 87 1.32 -11.97 1.79
C GLY A 87 2.79 -12.21 1.46
N ASP A 88 3.10 -12.87 0.34
CA ASP A 88 4.46 -13.26 -0.07
C ASP A 88 5.48 -12.11 -0.02
N ALA A 89 5.07 -10.87 -0.28
CA ALA A 89 5.94 -9.71 -0.20
C ALA A 89 6.33 -9.39 1.26
N TRP A 90 5.39 -9.57 2.18
CA TRP A 90 5.63 -9.45 3.62
C TRP A 90 6.60 -10.54 4.10
N ASP A 91 6.37 -11.80 3.74
CA ASP A 91 7.21 -12.93 4.16
C ASP A 91 8.67 -12.75 3.70
N LYS A 92 8.86 -12.27 2.47
CA LYS A 92 10.20 -11.96 1.92
C LYS A 92 10.86 -10.82 2.68
N LEU A 93 10.13 -9.76 2.99
CA LEU A 93 10.64 -8.60 3.73
C LEU A 93 11.01 -9.01 5.17
N ALA A 94 10.15 -9.77 5.83
CA ALA A 94 10.41 -10.28 7.17
C ALA A 94 11.64 -11.18 7.22
N ALA A 95 11.82 -12.07 6.23
CA ALA A 95 12.99 -12.93 6.12
C ALA A 95 14.28 -12.11 5.86
N GLU A 96 14.23 -11.07 5.03
CA GLU A 96 15.37 -10.17 4.77
C GLU A 96 15.75 -9.41 6.06
N ALA A 97 14.78 -8.92 6.82
CA ALA A 97 15.03 -8.28 8.12
C ALA A 97 15.60 -9.28 9.14
N GLN A 98 15.02 -10.49 9.25
CA GLN A 98 15.46 -11.54 10.15
C GLN A 98 16.95 -11.90 9.94
N ALA A 99 17.42 -11.95 8.71
CA ALA A 99 18.80 -12.25 8.37
C ALA A 99 19.82 -11.22 8.94
N LEU A 100 19.35 -10.04 9.31
CA LEU A 100 20.18 -8.95 9.85
C LEU A 100 19.91 -8.67 11.34
N ALA A 101 19.03 -9.43 12.00
CA ALA A 101 18.63 -9.18 13.38
C ALA A 101 19.84 -9.17 14.35
N GLU A 102 20.82 -10.06 14.17
CA GLU A 102 22.03 -10.14 15.02
C GLU A 102 22.94 -8.90 14.92
N ARG A 103 22.77 -8.06 13.90
CA ARG A 103 23.51 -6.79 13.77
C ARG A 103 22.99 -5.68 14.67
N PHE A 104 21.82 -5.88 15.28
CA PHE A 104 21.18 -4.90 16.16
C PHE A 104 21.10 -5.46 17.59
N PRO A 105 22.15 -5.28 18.41
CA PRO A 105 22.22 -5.86 19.75
C PRO A 105 21.12 -5.38 20.70
N ASP A 106 20.53 -4.18 20.45
CA ASP A 106 19.40 -3.65 21.23
C ASP A 106 18.04 -3.97 20.54
N GLY A 107 18.04 -4.72 19.46
CA GLY A 107 16.88 -5.30 18.77
C GLY A 107 16.60 -4.71 17.38
N LEU A 108 16.09 -5.57 16.48
CA LEU A 108 15.47 -5.19 15.22
C LEU A 108 13.96 -5.42 15.35
N LEU A 109 13.19 -4.37 15.17
CA LEU A 109 11.73 -4.37 15.28
C LEU A 109 11.10 -4.32 13.90
N LEU A 110 10.00 -5.03 13.72
CA LEU A 110 9.26 -5.06 12.48
C LEU A 110 7.83 -4.54 12.70
N GLY A 111 7.48 -3.46 12.01
CA GLY A 111 6.12 -2.94 11.96
C GLY A 111 5.22 -3.83 11.09
N ARG A 112 3.91 -3.62 11.15
CA ARG A 112 2.91 -4.42 10.42
C ARG A 112 2.58 -3.78 9.06
N PRO A 113 2.09 -4.56 8.06
CA PRO A 113 1.46 -4.02 6.86
C PRO A 113 0.22 -3.17 7.18
N LEU A 114 -0.25 -2.38 6.21
CA LEU A 114 -1.34 -1.41 6.39
C LEU A 114 -2.65 -2.02 6.91
N LEU A 115 -3.02 -3.21 6.44
CA LEU A 115 -4.26 -3.90 6.78
C LEU A 115 -3.94 -5.20 7.54
N ALA A 116 -3.32 -5.10 8.70
CA ALA A 116 -2.88 -6.26 9.47
C ALA A 116 -4.00 -6.85 10.33
N ASP A 117 -4.96 -6.02 10.77
CA ASP A 117 -6.08 -6.44 11.62
C ASP A 117 -7.39 -5.68 11.30
N GLU A 118 -8.44 -5.95 12.05
CA GLU A 118 -9.78 -5.37 11.88
C GLU A 118 -9.79 -3.86 12.16
N GLN A 119 -9.04 -3.39 13.15
CA GLN A 119 -8.90 -1.95 13.44
C GLN A 119 -8.31 -1.21 12.26
N ASP A 120 -7.29 -1.75 11.61
CA ASP A 120 -6.68 -1.17 10.40
C ASP A 120 -7.68 -1.05 9.26
N GLN A 121 -8.56 -2.08 9.11
CA GLN A 121 -9.59 -2.11 8.07
C GLN A 121 -10.66 -1.04 8.33
N GLU A 122 -11.07 -0.84 9.59
CA GLU A 122 -12.01 0.20 10.00
C GLU A 122 -11.40 1.60 9.77
N GLU A 123 -10.19 1.87 10.25
CA GLU A 123 -9.50 3.15 10.04
C GLU A 123 -9.29 3.45 8.55
N MET A 124 -8.97 2.43 7.74
CA MET A 124 -8.88 2.57 6.28
C MET A 124 -10.24 2.89 5.65
N ALA A 125 -11.32 2.25 6.12
CA ALA A 125 -12.67 2.52 5.64
C ALA A 125 -13.08 3.97 5.94
N GLU A 126 -12.76 4.49 7.12
CA GLU A 126 -12.99 5.90 7.48
C GLU A 126 -12.23 6.85 6.56
N ALA A 127 -10.94 6.62 6.35
CA ALA A 127 -10.12 7.44 5.46
C ALA A 127 -10.65 7.44 4.02
N LEU A 128 -11.16 6.29 3.54
CA LEU A 128 -11.77 6.18 2.22
C LEU A 128 -13.13 6.88 2.13
N ALA A 129 -13.96 6.77 3.16
CA ALA A 129 -15.27 7.43 3.21
C ALA A 129 -15.13 8.96 3.19
N GLU A 130 -14.12 9.49 3.88
CA GLU A 130 -13.80 10.92 3.89
C GLU A 130 -13.28 11.39 2.52
N ALA A 131 -12.33 10.66 1.93
CA ALA A 131 -11.72 11.04 0.66
C ALA A 131 -12.67 10.91 -0.54
N PHE A 132 -13.66 10.02 -0.46
CA PHE A 132 -14.58 9.71 -1.55
C PHE A 132 -16.04 9.84 -1.09
N PRO A 133 -16.58 11.08 -1.01
CA PRO A 133 -17.96 11.30 -0.59
C PRO A 133 -18.97 10.65 -1.56
N GLY A 134 -20.03 10.07 -1.01
CA GLY A 134 -21.07 9.38 -1.78
C GLY A 134 -21.76 10.28 -2.80
N ARG A 135 -22.15 9.71 -3.94
CA ARG A 135 -22.86 10.40 -5.04
C ARG A 135 -24.02 9.52 -5.53
N THR A 136 -25.10 10.14 -5.97
CA THR A 136 -26.27 9.41 -6.47
C THR A 136 -25.93 8.61 -7.74
N SER A 137 -26.33 7.34 -7.80
CA SER A 137 -26.11 6.40 -8.94
C SER A 137 -24.65 6.25 -9.36
N HIS A 138 -23.72 6.51 -8.41
CA HIS A 138 -22.28 6.41 -8.59
C HIS A 138 -21.70 5.40 -7.60
N SER A 139 -20.71 4.66 -8.02
CA SER A 139 -19.99 3.70 -7.16
C SER A 139 -18.48 3.88 -7.24
N PHE A 140 -17.79 3.41 -6.22
CA PHE A 140 -16.32 3.37 -6.16
C PHE A 140 -15.85 1.92 -6.24
N ALA A 141 -15.17 1.56 -7.32
CA ALA A 141 -14.52 0.26 -7.46
C ALA A 141 -13.11 0.33 -6.82
N ARG A 142 -12.97 -0.24 -5.63
CA ARG A 142 -11.69 -0.33 -4.93
C ARG A 142 -10.93 -1.54 -5.45
N VAL A 143 -9.78 -1.29 -6.10
CA VAL A 143 -9.04 -2.36 -6.77
C VAL A 143 -7.71 -2.61 -6.06
N GLY A 144 -7.64 -3.75 -5.34
CA GLY A 144 -6.41 -4.26 -4.76
C GLY A 144 -5.56 -5.02 -5.78
N HIS A 145 -4.30 -5.23 -5.44
CA HIS A 145 -3.43 -6.07 -6.29
C HIS A 145 -3.93 -7.53 -6.30
N GLY A 146 -4.23 -8.05 -5.13
CA GLY A 146 -4.50 -9.47 -4.90
C GLY A 146 -3.21 -10.25 -4.63
N THR A 147 -3.33 -11.29 -3.81
CA THR A 147 -2.23 -12.19 -3.44
C THR A 147 -2.51 -13.64 -3.86
N LYS A 148 -3.73 -13.91 -4.34
CA LYS A 148 -4.27 -15.27 -4.60
C LYS A 148 -4.24 -16.15 -3.36
N GLY A 149 -4.31 -15.55 -2.17
CA GLY A 149 -4.23 -16.24 -0.89
C GLY A 149 -5.17 -15.67 0.17
N VAL A 150 -5.06 -16.20 1.38
CA VAL A 150 -5.89 -15.80 2.54
C VAL A 150 -5.74 -14.33 2.92
N ALA A 151 -4.60 -13.72 2.59
CA ALA A 151 -4.37 -12.30 2.85
C ALA A 151 -5.32 -11.37 2.07
N ASP A 152 -5.97 -11.85 1.01
CA ASP A 152 -6.96 -11.07 0.25
C ASP A 152 -8.23 -10.76 1.07
N ALA A 153 -8.48 -11.50 2.16
CA ALA A 153 -9.57 -11.22 3.09
C ALA A 153 -9.45 -9.80 3.72
N ALA A 154 -8.23 -9.29 3.91
CA ALA A 154 -8.03 -7.94 4.44
C ALA A 154 -8.59 -6.84 3.52
N TYR A 155 -8.54 -7.03 2.20
CA TYR A 155 -9.18 -6.11 1.26
C TYR A 155 -10.72 -6.17 1.37
N ALA A 156 -11.27 -7.36 1.58
CA ALA A 156 -12.72 -7.53 1.77
C ALA A 156 -13.19 -6.85 3.05
N GLY A 157 -12.46 -6.99 4.15
CA GLY A 157 -12.76 -6.36 5.44
C GLY A 157 -12.90 -4.84 5.36
N VAL A 158 -12.06 -4.16 4.58
CA VAL A 158 -12.19 -2.71 4.35
C VAL A 158 -13.54 -2.37 3.70
N VAL A 159 -13.98 -3.14 2.69
CA VAL A 159 -15.26 -2.88 2.02
C VAL A 159 -16.44 -3.27 2.91
N GLU A 160 -16.30 -4.30 3.72
CA GLU A 160 -17.30 -4.69 4.73
C GLU A 160 -17.48 -3.60 5.80
N ALA A 161 -16.37 -3.01 6.30
CA ALA A 161 -16.41 -1.88 7.22
C ALA A 161 -17.08 -0.65 6.60
N LEU A 162 -16.78 -0.33 5.32
CA LEU A 162 -17.48 0.72 4.58
C LEU A 162 -18.98 0.46 4.48
N HIS A 163 -19.39 -0.77 4.16
CA HIS A 163 -20.81 -1.15 4.09
C HIS A 163 -21.50 -1.06 5.45
N ALA A 164 -20.84 -1.48 6.52
CA ALA A 164 -21.34 -1.35 7.88
C ALA A 164 -21.56 0.11 8.29
N ALA A 165 -20.71 1.02 7.80
CA ALA A 165 -20.84 2.48 7.95
C ALA A 165 -21.88 3.11 6.97
N GLY A 166 -22.66 2.31 6.23
CA GLY A 166 -23.70 2.78 5.30
C GLY A 166 -23.16 3.16 3.91
N ARG A 167 -21.88 2.98 3.62
CA ARG A 167 -21.23 3.28 2.33
C ARG A 167 -21.29 2.08 1.38
N THR A 168 -22.50 1.67 1.01
CA THR A 168 -22.75 0.53 0.11
C THR A 168 -22.41 0.81 -1.36
N ASP A 169 -22.01 2.03 -1.68
CA ASP A 169 -21.51 2.49 -2.96
C ASP A 169 -20.08 2.03 -3.28
N PHE A 170 -19.39 1.37 -2.34
CA PHE A 170 -18.08 0.77 -2.56
C PHE A 170 -18.16 -0.69 -2.99
N ALA A 171 -17.35 -1.08 -3.97
CA ALA A 171 -17.17 -2.46 -4.41
C ALA A 171 -15.68 -2.83 -4.40
N LEU A 172 -15.37 -4.05 -3.91
CA LEU A 172 -14.02 -4.62 -4.00
C LEU A 172 -13.82 -5.25 -5.37
N GLY A 173 -12.60 -5.08 -5.91
CA GLY A 173 -12.05 -5.86 -6.99
C GLY A 173 -10.57 -6.14 -6.81
N LEU A 174 -10.07 -7.18 -7.44
CA LEU A 174 -8.66 -7.58 -7.38
C LEU A 174 -8.08 -7.70 -8.79
N MET A 175 -6.86 -7.18 -8.99
CA MET A 175 -6.16 -7.30 -10.27
C MET A 175 -5.72 -8.75 -10.51
N GLU A 176 -5.30 -9.43 -9.44
CA GLU A 176 -4.91 -10.83 -9.43
C GLU A 176 -5.75 -11.59 -8.41
N GLY A 177 -6.94 -12.06 -8.80
CA GLY A 177 -7.85 -12.75 -7.90
C GLY A 177 -9.31 -12.52 -8.25
N THR A 178 -10.18 -12.71 -7.27
CA THR A 178 -11.63 -12.50 -7.38
C THR A 178 -12.13 -11.62 -6.22
N PRO A 179 -13.10 -10.70 -6.46
CA PRO A 179 -13.77 -10.44 -7.74
C PRO A 179 -12.87 -9.74 -8.76
N ASP A 180 -12.92 -10.18 -10.02
CA ASP A 180 -12.24 -9.51 -11.13
C ASP A 180 -13.09 -8.34 -11.69
N ALA A 181 -12.60 -7.68 -12.75
CA ALA A 181 -13.28 -6.54 -13.34
C ALA A 181 -14.68 -6.88 -13.90
N ASP A 182 -14.88 -8.10 -14.45
CA ASP A 182 -16.17 -8.50 -15.00
C ASP A 182 -17.18 -8.82 -13.89
N GLU A 183 -16.71 -9.41 -12.79
CA GLU A 183 -17.55 -9.69 -11.63
C GLU A 183 -17.99 -8.40 -10.94
N VAL A 184 -17.06 -7.45 -10.80
CA VAL A 184 -17.36 -6.10 -10.28
C VAL A 184 -18.34 -5.38 -11.19
N ALA A 185 -18.13 -5.38 -12.51
CA ALA A 185 -19.04 -4.76 -13.47
C ALA A 185 -20.46 -5.35 -13.37
N LYS A 186 -20.59 -6.70 -13.30
CA LYS A 186 -21.89 -7.39 -13.12
C LYS A 186 -22.56 -6.99 -11.80
N LYS A 187 -21.80 -6.85 -10.71
CA LYS A 187 -22.33 -6.40 -9.40
C LYS A 187 -22.85 -4.96 -9.50
N LEU A 188 -22.06 -4.04 -10.07
CA LEU A 188 -22.43 -2.65 -10.20
C LEU A 188 -23.68 -2.45 -11.09
N VAL A 189 -23.77 -3.15 -12.22
CA VAL A 189 -24.97 -3.13 -13.09
C VAL A 189 -26.21 -3.61 -12.34
N ARG A 190 -26.11 -4.72 -11.59
CA ARG A 190 -27.22 -5.23 -10.75
C ARG A 190 -27.69 -4.24 -9.70
N ASN A 191 -26.77 -3.42 -9.18
CA ASN A 191 -27.06 -2.39 -8.19
C ASN A 191 -27.59 -1.10 -8.82
N GLY A 192 -27.79 -1.03 -10.14
CA GLY A 192 -28.26 0.17 -10.84
C GLY A 192 -27.22 1.29 -10.93
N THR A 193 -25.93 0.97 -10.85
CA THR A 193 -24.84 1.92 -10.99
C THR A 193 -24.72 2.36 -12.45
N HIS A 194 -24.74 3.65 -12.71
CA HIS A 194 -24.55 4.22 -14.05
C HIS A 194 -23.16 4.79 -14.29
N SER A 195 -22.47 5.16 -13.21
CA SER A 195 -21.09 5.64 -13.28
C SER A 195 -20.25 5.10 -12.11
N ALA A 196 -18.95 4.92 -12.34
CA ALA A 196 -18.04 4.47 -11.30
C ALA A 196 -16.67 5.15 -11.41
N THR A 197 -16.05 5.39 -10.25
CA THR A 197 -14.63 5.74 -10.17
C THR A 197 -13.84 4.51 -9.71
N ILE A 198 -12.86 4.10 -10.51
CA ILE A 198 -11.88 3.08 -10.11
C ILE A 198 -10.84 3.76 -9.23
N VAL A 199 -10.59 3.17 -8.06
CA VAL A 199 -9.62 3.71 -7.08
C VAL A 199 -8.68 2.60 -6.63
N PRO A 200 -7.36 2.75 -6.82
CA PRO A 200 -6.39 1.76 -6.36
C PRO A 200 -6.49 1.53 -4.84
N LEU A 201 -6.47 0.28 -4.42
CA LEU A 201 -6.29 -0.12 -3.03
C LEU A 201 -4.85 -0.64 -2.87
N MET A 202 -3.90 0.20 -3.22
CA MET A 202 -2.46 -0.05 -3.22
C MET A 202 -1.73 1.20 -2.73
N LEU A 203 -0.58 1.05 -2.09
CA LEU A 203 0.18 2.19 -1.57
C LEU A 203 0.47 3.21 -2.67
N THR A 204 0.88 2.73 -3.85
CA THR A 204 1.27 3.57 -5.00
C THR A 204 0.53 3.18 -6.27
N ALA A 205 0.13 4.19 -7.07
CA ALA A 205 -0.35 4.00 -8.43
C ALA A 205 0.81 4.03 -9.44
N GLY A 206 1.64 2.98 -9.42
CA GLY A 206 2.78 2.81 -10.34
C GLY A 206 2.36 2.50 -11.78
N SER A 207 3.34 2.38 -12.70
CA SER A 207 3.10 2.19 -14.14
C SER A 207 2.25 0.96 -14.47
N HIS A 208 2.44 -0.14 -13.74
CA HIS A 208 1.66 -1.37 -13.92
C HIS A 208 0.20 -1.15 -13.56
N VAL A 209 -0.06 -0.55 -12.40
CA VAL A 209 -1.39 -0.20 -11.91
C VAL A 209 -2.10 0.73 -12.88
N ARG A 210 -1.44 1.82 -13.29
CA ARG A 210 -2.00 2.79 -14.24
C ARG A 210 -2.43 2.13 -15.55
N ARG A 211 -1.61 1.23 -16.09
CA ARG A 211 -1.94 0.49 -17.33
C ARG A 211 -3.10 -0.49 -17.15
N GLN A 212 -3.14 -1.23 -16.04
CA GLN A 212 -4.22 -2.20 -15.79
C GLN A 212 -5.55 -1.55 -15.44
N LEU A 213 -5.52 -0.44 -14.70
CA LEU A 213 -6.75 0.23 -14.29
C LEU A 213 -7.28 1.19 -15.37
N ALA A 214 -6.43 2.07 -15.89
CA ALA A 214 -6.83 3.17 -16.77
C ALA A 214 -6.25 3.09 -18.19
N GLY A 215 -5.62 1.97 -18.59
CA GLY A 215 -5.09 1.81 -19.93
C GLY A 215 -6.20 1.71 -21.00
N GLU A 216 -5.86 2.05 -22.25
CA GLU A 216 -6.79 2.01 -23.38
C GLU A 216 -7.09 0.59 -23.91
N GLY A 217 -6.32 -0.41 -23.48
CA GLY A 217 -6.48 -1.81 -23.88
C GLY A 217 -7.79 -2.42 -23.38
N ALA A 218 -8.42 -3.29 -24.15
CA ALA A 218 -9.68 -3.96 -23.82
C ALA A 218 -9.64 -4.74 -22.48
N ALA A 219 -8.46 -5.11 -22.01
CA ALA A 219 -8.27 -5.81 -20.75
C ALA A 219 -8.20 -4.88 -19.52
N SER A 220 -8.16 -3.55 -19.71
CA SER A 220 -8.11 -2.61 -18.57
C SER A 220 -9.46 -2.60 -17.84
N TRP A 221 -9.42 -2.29 -16.57
CA TRP A 221 -10.60 -2.16 -15.72
C TRP A 221 -11.58 -1.13 -16.26
N THR A 222 -11.08 0.06 -16.64
CA THR A 222 -11.90 1.12 -17.25
C THR A 222 -12.61 0.62 -18.51
N SER A 223 -11.89 -0.07 -19.41
CA SER A 223 -12.50 -0.59 -20.65
C SER A 223 -13.57 -1.65 -20.37
N ARG A 224 -13.33 -2.53 -19.40
CA ARG A 224 -14.29 -3.60 -19.05
C ARG A 224 -15.56 -3.06 -18.41
N LEU A 225 -15.46 -2.10 -17.48
CA LEU A 225 -16.62 -1.46 -16.88
C LEU A 225 -17.40 -0.63 -17.93
N ASN A 226 -16.71 0.12 -18.79
CA ASN A 226 -17.33 0.85 -19.89
C ASN A 226 -18.08 -0.08 -20.86
N ALA A 227 -17.51 -1.24 -21.20
CA ALA A 227 -18.14 -2.25 -22.04
C ALA A 227 -19.42 -2.83 -21.39
N ALA A 228 -19.52 -2.83 -20.07
CA ALA A 228 -20.72 -3.20 -19.32
C ALA A 228 -21.76 -2.07 -19.20
N GLY A 229 -21.51 -0.91 -19.80
CA GLY A 229 -22.42 0.24 -19.80
C GLY A 229 -22.26 1.18 -18.59
N ILE A 230 -21.18 1.07 -17.83
CA ILE A 230 -20.88 1.93 -16.67
C ILE A 230 -19.89 3.01 -17.12
N ALA A 231 -20.30 4.28 -17.10
CA ALA A 231 -19.39 5.39 -17.39
C ALA A 231 -18.29 5.45 -16.33
N THR A 232 -17.03 5.19 -16.71
CA THR A 232 -15.97 4.94 -15.76
C THR A 232 -14.82 5.92 -15.90
N ASP A 233 -14.39 6.49 -14.78
CA ASP A 233 -13.12 7.20 -14.61
C ASP A 233 -12.20 6.43 -13.65
N CYS A 234 -10.95 6.88 -13.52
CA CYS A 234 -9.96 6.24 -12.67
C CYS A 234 -9.11 7.28 -11.94
N THR A 235 -9.07 7.19 -10.62
CA THR A 235 -8.11 7.94 -9.81
C THR A 235 -6.76 7.23 -9.85
N LEU A 236 -5.71 7.95 -10.26
CA LEU A 236 -4.35 7.41 -10.36
C LEU A 236 -3.47 7.84 -9.16
N ALA A 237 -4.08 8.03 -8.00
CA ALA A 237 -3.41 8.25 -6.73
C ALA A 237 -3.44 6.98 -5.89
N GLY A 238 -2.32 6.63 -5.27
CA GLY A 238 -2.23 5.51 -4.33
C GLY A 238 -2.75 5.88 -2.94
N LEU A 239 -2.93 4.87 -2.08
CA LEU A 239 -3.40 5.04 -0.71
C LEU A 239 -2.47 5.96 0.12
N GLY A 240 -1.17 5.94 -0.16
CA GLY A 240 -0.20 6.76 0.57
C GLY A 240 -0.43 8.28 0.43
N SER A 241 -1.26 8.70 -0.54
CA SER A 241 -1.70 10.10 -0.66
C SER A 241 -2.77 10.50 0.35
N LEU A 242 -3.36 9.55 1.07
CA LEU A 242 -4.42 9.79 2.05
C LEU A 242 -3.83 10.03 3.45
N PRO A 243 -4.14 11.15 4.13
CA PRO A 243 -3.56 11.46 5.44
C PRO A 243 -3.80 10.37 6.50
N GLY A 244 -4.97 9.73 6.53
CA GLY A 244 -5.30 8.62 7.43
C GLY A 244 -4.37 7.43 7.29
N VAL A 245 -3.88 7.16 6.07
CA VAL A 245 -2.95 6.04 5.78
C VAL A 245 -1.58 6.24 6.45
N SER A 246 -1.05 7.46 6.40
CA SER A 246 0.21 7.77 7.09
C SER A 246 0.10 7.57 8.61
N ALA A 247 -1.06 7.90 9.20
CA ALA A 247 -1.30 7.70 10.63
C ALA A 247 -1.27 6.22 11.04
N ILE A 248 -1.87 5.33 10.22
CA ILE A 248 -1.82 3.87 10.46
C ILE A 248 -0.36 3.37 10.43
N PHE A 249 0.43 3.75 9.44
CA PHE A 249 1.84 3.35 9.37
C PHE A 249 2.66 3.87 10.54
N VAL A 250 2.42 5.11 11.00
CA VAL A 250 3.08 5.67 12.19
C VAL A 250 2.70 4.87 13.44
N ARG A 251 1.44 4.49 13.60
CA ARG A 251 1.00 3.63 14.69
C ARG A 251 1.70 2.27 14.64
N HIS A 252 1.76 1.61 13.49
CA HIS A 252 2.43 0.33 13.31
C HIS A 252 3.94 0.38 13.60
N ALA A 253 4.60 1.48 13.24
CA ALA A 253 6.01 1.66 13.55
C ALA A 253 6.24 1.84 15.07
N ARG A 254 5.32 2.51 15.79
CA ARG A 254 5.38 2.64 17.27
C ARG A 254 5.08 1.34 18.00
N GLU A 255 4.26 0.49 17.42
CA GLU A 255 3.84 -0.83 17.92
C GLU A 255 4.72 -1.96 17.38
N ALA A 256 5.81 -1.65 16.68
CA ALA A 256 6.67 -2.64 16.04
C ALA A 256 7.23 -3.64 17.05
N GLU A 257 7.21 -4.92 16.71
CA GLU A 257 7.62 -6.02 17.56
C GLU A 257 9.02 -6.53 17.21
N ALA A 258 9.74 -7.03 18.22
CA ALA A 258 11.07 -7.60 18.01
C ALA A 258 10.99 -8.84 17.12
N ILE A 259 11.83 -8.88 16.10
CA ILE A 259 12.07 -10.08 15.29
C ILE A 259 12.81 -11.09 16.18
N ARG A 260 12.26 -12.31 16.28
CA ARG A 260 12.82 -13.40 17.12
C ARG A 260 13.57 -14.43 16.28
#